data_f726343ad03a4eb9aec3cddbb05ff645
#
_entry.id   f726343ad03a4eb9aec3cddbb05ff645
#
_cell.length_a   1.000
_cell.length_b   1.000
_cell.length_c   1.000
_cell.angle_alpha   90.00
_cell.angle_beta   90.00
_cell.angle_gamma   90.00
#
_symmetry.space_group_name_H-M   'P 1'
#
loop_
_entity.id
_entity.type
_entity.pdbx_description
1 polymer ?
#
loop_
_entity_poly.entity_id
_entity_poly.type
_entity_poly.pdbx_seq_one_letter_code
_entity_poly.pdbx_strand_id
1 'polypeptide(L)'
;MTIFTKVISNAAATVALAIVGSAASAEKWDMPMAYASSNFHSEMGVVFADKVRDYTGGDIDITVHPGGSLFKGGEIKRAVQTGQAPIGERFMSAHANEAPLLGWDNLPFIATTYEQNNSLWDAAKDKVNAQLS
;
A
#
# COMPACT_ATOMS: atom_id res chain seq x y z
N MET A 1 39.65 -26.24 71.61
CA MET A 1 40.16 -25.46 70.45
C MET A 1 39.40 -25.89 69.25
N THR A 2 38.32 -25.15 68.98
CA THR A 2 37.23 -25.57 68.03
C THR A 2 37.38 -24.70 66.76
N ILE A 3 37.67 -25.33 65.65
CA ILE A 3 37.84 -24.66 64.35
C ILE A 3 36.43 -24.57 63.67
N PHE A 4 35.92 -23.37 63.47
CA PHE A 4 34.70 -23.12 62.74
C PHE A 4 35.03 -23.05 61.22
N THR A 5 34.55 -24.02 60.46
CA THR A 5 34.60 -24.03 58.99
C THR A 5 33.39 -23.22 58.46
N LYS A 6 33.67 -22.08 57.84
CA LYS A 6 32.67 -21.27 57.15
C LYS A 6 32.40 -21.87 55.75
N VAL A 7 31.21 -22.39 55.54
CA VAL A 7 30.72 -22.78 54.23
C VAL A 7 30.16 -21.53 53.50
N ILE A 8 30.83 -21.10 52.45
CA ILE A 8 30.34 -20.02 51.57
C ILE A 8 29.47 -20.67 50.51
N SER A 9 28.17 -20.44 50.60
CA SER A 9 27.18 -20.87 49.62
C SER A 9 27.15 -19.85 48.47
N ASN A 10 27.68 -20.20 47.30
CA ASN A 10 27.55 -19.40 46.09
C ASN A 10 26.16 -19.65 45.47
N ALA A 11 25.24 -18.71 45.65
CA ALA A 11 24.00 -18.66 44.91
C ALA A 11 24.23 -18.03 43.53
N ALA A 12 24.31 -18.85 42.50
CA ALA A 12 24.33 -18.38 41.12
C ALA A 12 22.93 -17.92 40.74
N ALA A 13 22.72 -16.62 40.68
CA ALA A 13 21.47 -16.02 40.16
C ALA A 13 21.48 -16.08 38.62
N THR A 14 20.74 -17.02 38.09
CA THR A 14 20.50 -17.11 36.64
C THR A 14 19.50 -16.05 36.25
N VAL A 15 19.95 -14.93 35.68
CA VAL A 15 19.07 -13.92 35.08
C VAL A 15 18.58 -14.46 33.74
N ALA A 16 17.34 -14.96 33.71
CA ALA A 16 16.66 -15.28 32.47
C ALA A 16 16.24 -13.99 31.76
N LEU A 17 16.98 -13.63 30.72
CA LEU A 17 16.63 -12.51 29.84
C LEU A 17 15.40 -12.94 29.01
N ALA A 18 14.21 -12.54 29.45
CA ALA A 18 13.00 -12.71 28.67
C ALA A 18 13.08 -11.73 27.48
N ILE A 19 13.38 -12.25 26.29
CA ILE A 19 13.23 -11.52 25.03
C ILE A 19 11.73 -11.39 24.78
N VAL A 20 11.16 -10.27 25.21
CA VAL A 20 9.80 -9.88 24.82
C VAL A 20 9.91 -9.48 23.35
N GLY A 21 9.70 -10.45 22.46
CA GLY A 21 9.48 -10.17 21.05
C GLY A 21 8.23 -9.29 20.95
N SER A 22 8.40 -8.00 20.67
CA SER A 22 7.29 -7.16 20.24
C SER A 22 6.72 -7.79 18.99
N ALA A 23 5.55 -8.42 19.08
CA ALA A 23 4.78 -8.76 17.91
C ALA A 23 4.48 -7.42 17.22
N ALA A 24 5.17 -7.14 16.12
CA ALA A 24 4.85 -5.99 15.29
C ALA A 24 3.40 -6.18 14.84
N SER A 25 2.53 -5.27 15.29
CA SER A 25 1.15 -5.25 14.79
C SER A 25 1.18 -4.76 13.36
N ALA A 26 0.51 -5.49 12.46
CA ALA A 26 0.38 -5.06 11.07
C ALA A 26 -0.11 -3.61 11.00
N GLU A 27 0.55 -2.81 10.18
CA GLU A 27 0.10 -1.47 9.86
C GLU A 27 -1.13 -1.57 8.96
N LYS A 28 -2.26 -1.04 9.41
CA LYS A 28 -3.53 -1.12 8.68
C LYS A 28 -3.71 0.09 7.79
N TRP A 29 -3.91 -0.15 6.51
CA TRP A 29 -4.16 0.86 5.52
C TRP A 29 -5.56 0.73 4.94
N ASP A 30 -6.26 1.86 4.83
CA ASP A 30 -7.51 1.94 4.11
C ASP A 30 -7.27 2.48 2.70
N MET A 31 -7.67 1.69 1.68
CA MET A 31 -7.51 2.05 0.27
C MET A 31 -8.87 2.35 -0.37
N PRO A 32 -9.29 3.64 -0.45
CA PRO A 32 -10.48 4.01 -1.17
C PRO A 32 -10.33 3.79 -2.67
N MET A 33 -11.39 3.27 -3.29
CA MET A 33 -11.50 3.04 -4.73
C MET A 33 -12.82 3.59 -5.27
N ALA A 34 -12.76 4.16 -6.47
CA ALA A 34 -13.93 4.83 -7.06
C ALA A 34 -14.98 3.87 -7.62
N TYR A 35 -14.59 2.65 -8.00
CA TYR A 35 -15.39 1.72 -8.79
C TYR A 35 -16.04 0.64 -7.95
N ALA A 36 -17.20 0.12 -8.43
CA ALA A 36 -17.91 -0.96 -7.77
C ALA A 36 -17.03 -2.20 -7.58
N SER A 37 -17.33 -3.03 -6.57
CA SER A 37 -16.55 -4.23 -6.24
C SER A 37 -16.43 -5.23 -7.40
N SER A 38 -17.43 -5.27 -8.30
CA SER A 38 -17.44 -6.12 -9.50
C SER A 38 -16.67 -5.51 -10.70
N ASN A 39 -16.05 -4.36 -10.53
CA ASN A 39 -15.24 -3.73 -11.57
C ASN A 39 -13.80 -4.24 -11.48
N PHE A 40 -13.17 -4.49 -12.62
CA PHE A 40 -11.80 -5.03 -12.67
C PHE A 40 -10.77 -4.17 -11.90
N HIS A 41 -10.93 -2.86 -11.83
CA HIS A 41 -10.09 -1.99 -11.00
C HIS A 41 -10.14 -2.40 -9.52
N SER A 42 -11.36 -2.63 -9.01
CA SER A 42 -11.54 -3.03 -7.61
C SER A 42 -11.06 -4.46 -7.35
N GLU A 43 -11.26 -5.36 -8.31
CA GLU A 43 -10.72 -6.72 -8.25
C GLU A 43 -9.18 -6.70 -8.22
N MET A 44 -8.55 -5.90 -9.08
CA MET A 44 -7.10 -5.72 -9.08
C MET A 44 -6.59 -5.03 -7.81
N GLY A 45 -7.37 -4.15 -7.21
CA GLY A 45 -7.08 -3.56 -5.91
C GLY A 45 -6.98 -4.59 -4.79
N VAL A 46 -7.87 -5.59 -4.79
CA VAL A 46 -7.79 -6.72 -3.85
C VAL A 46 -6.54 -7.57 -4.09
N VAL A 47 -6.25 -7.92 -5.34
CA VAL A 47 -5.03 -8.66 -5.72
C VAL A 47 -3.77 -7.89 -5.30
N PHE A 48 -3.77 -6.58 -5.45
CA PHE A 48 -2.66 -5.71 -5.01
C PHE A 48 -2.51 -5.78 -3.48
N ALA A 49 -3.60 -5.63 -2.72
CA ALA A 49 -3.59 -5.69 -1.27
C ALA A 49 -3.06 -7.02 -0.74
N ASP A 50 -3.49 -8.15 -1.33
CA ASP A 50 -3.01 -9.48 -0.98
C ASP A 50 -1.51 -9.63 -1.26
N LYS A 51 -1.03 -9.16 -2.42
CA LYS A 51 0.41 -9.18 -2.74
C LYS A 51 1.24 -8.33 -1.78
N VAL A 52 0.76 -7.15 -1.39
CA VAL A 52 1.46 -6.31 -0.40
C VAL A 52 1.57 -7.05 0.92
N ARG A 53 0.50 -7.68 1.39
CA ARG A 53 0.52 -8.50 2.61
C ARG A 53 1.54 -9.63 2.50
N ASP A 54 1.57 -10.35 1.38
CA ASP A 54 2.50 -11.46 1.16
C ASP A 54 3.97 -10.97 1.13
N TYR A 55 4.27 -9.91 0.38
CA TYR A 55 5.63 -9.38 0.25
C TYR A 55 6.16 -8.74 1.53
N THR A 56 5.28 -8.20 2.37
CA THR A 56 5.66 -7.59 3.65
C THR A 56 5.63 -8.59 4.80
N GLY A 57 5.29 -9.87 4.54
CA GLY A 57 5.14 -10.86 5.60
C GLY A 57 4.02 -10.53 6.59
N GLY A 58 3.05 -9.70 6.17
CA GLY A 58 1.93 -9.25 6.98
C GLY A 58 2.18 -7.93 7.73
N ASP A 59 3.31 -7.27 7.53
CA ASP A 59 3.61 -5.97 8.19
C ASP A 59 2.65 -4.87 7.72
N ILE A 60 2.15 -4.96 6.48
CA ILE A 60 1.14 -4.04 5.92
C ILE A 60 -0.11 -4.83 5.54
N ASP A 61 -1.25 -4.40 6.08
CA ASP A 61 -2.57 -4.99 5.81
C ASP A 61 -3.51 -3.92 5.21
N ILE A 62 -3.83 -4.06 3.91
CA ILE A 62 -4.64 -3.09 3.16
C ILE A 62 -6.08 -3.55 3.11
N THR A 63 -7.00 -2.72 3.63
CA THR A 63 -8.44 -2.89 3.45
C THR A 63 -8.91 -2.09 2.23
N VAL A 64 -9.47 -2.77 1.23
CA VAL A 64 -9.99 -2.15 0.00
C VAL A 64 -11.42 -1.67 0.22
N HIS A 65 -11.72 -0.41 -0.12
CA HIS A 65 -13.03 0.23 0.01
C HIS A 65 -13.58 0.61 -1.38
N PRO A 66 -14.27 -0.32 -2.07
CA PRO A 66 -14.78 -0.10 -3.42
C PRO A 66 -16.02 0.81 -3.45
N GLY A 67 -16.39 1.26 -4.66
CA GLY A 67 -17.65 1.97 -4.92
C GLY A 67 -17.72 3.37 -4.30
N GLY A 68 -16.60 3.97 -3.95
CA GLY A 68 -16.59 5.27 -3.26
C GLY A 68 -17.20 5.21 -1.86
N SER A 69 -17.11 4.05 -1.19
CA SER A 69 -17.67 3.81 0.15
C SER A 69 -16.95 4.59 1.25
N LEU A 70 -15.62 4.78 1.12
CA LEU A 70 -14.83 5.57 2.07
C LEU A 70 -14.72 7.04 1.61
N PHE A 71 -14.31 7.26 0.35
CA PHE A 71 -14.26 8.58 -0.29
C PHE A 71 -14.80 8.47 -1.72
N LYS A 72 -15.53 9.49 -2.18
CA LYS A 72 -15.99 9.55 -3.57
C LYS A 72 -14.81 9.70 -4.52
N GLY A 73 -14.94 9.19 -5.75
CA GLY A 73 -13.83 9.17 -6.71
C GLY A 73 -13.09 10.50 -6.88
N GLY A 74 -13.82 11.63 -6.88
CA GLY A 74 -13.22 12.97 -6.96
C GLY A 74 -12.49 13.43 -5.69
N GLU A 75 -12.67 12.74 -4.57
CA GLU A 75 -12.11 13.10 -3.27
C GLU A 75 -10.85 12.29 -2.93
N ILE A 76 -10.64 11.14 -3.59
CA ILE A 76 -9.57 10.18 -3.26
C ILE A 76 -8.20 10.85 -3.30
N LYS A 77 -7.88 11.58 -4.37
CA LYS A 77 -6.59 12.29 -4.48
C LYS A 77 -6.36 13.23 -3.31
N ARG A 78 -7.37 14.02 -2.94
CA ARG A 78 -7.27 14.95 -1.83
C ARG A 78 -7.13 14.21 -0.49
N ALA A 79 -7.85 13.11 -0.30
CA ALA A 79 -7.77 12.31 0.92
C ALA A 79 -6.33 11.77 1.14
N VAL A 80 -5.67 11.30 0.07
CA VAL A 80 -4.27 10.87 0.13
C VAL A 80 -3.34 12.06 0.38
N GLN A 81 -3.50 13.16 -0.35
CA GLN A 81 -2.66 14.36 -0.18
C GLN A 81 -2.73 14.97 1.22
N THR A 82 -3.87 14.85 1.89
CA THR A 82 -4.08 15.39 3.25
C THR A 82 -3.87 14.35 4.35
N GLY A 83 -3.42 13.14 4.02
CA GLY A 83 -3.14 12.08 4.99
C GLY A 83 -4.38 11.42 5.61
N GLN A 84 -5.57 11.61 5.01
CA GLN A 84 -6.80 10.95 5.47
C GLN A 84 -6.86 9.48 5.03
N ALA A 85 -6.13 9.12 3.99
CA ALA A 85 -5.89 7.75 3.58
C ALA A 85 -4.40 7.62 3.19
N PRO A 86 -3.71 6.55 3.59
CA PRO A 86 -2.30 6.35 3.26
C PRO A 86 -2.08 6.00 1.77
N ILE A 87 -3.10 5.44 1.14
CA ILE A 87 -3.10 5.02 -0.26
C ILE A 87 -4.49 5.17 -0.85
N GLY A 88 -4.61 5.24 -2.17
CA GLY A 88 -5.89 5.23 -2.88
C GLY A 88 -5.70 4.88 -4.34
N GLU A 89 -6.74 4.37 -4.98
CA GLU A 89 -6.74 4.07 -6.41
C GLU A 89 -7.68 5.01 -7.14
N ARG A 90 -7.20 5.54 -8.25
CA ARG A 90 -7.97 6.39 -9.13
C ARG A 90 -7.49 6.27 -10.57
N PHE A 91 -8.42 6.24 -11.49
CA PHE A 91 -8.13 6.28 -12.92
C PHE A 91 -7.35 7.54 -13.28
N MET A 92 -6.21 7.40 -13.92
CA MET A 92 -5.24 8.48 -14.14
C MET A 92 -5.83 9.62 -14.96
N SER A 93 -6.61 9.31 -16.00
CA SER A 93 -7.26 10.31 -16.86
C SER A 93 -8.31 11.17 -16.14
N ALA A 94 -8.78 10.78 -14.97
CA ALA A 94 -9.64 11.63 -14.15
C ALA A 94 -8.94 12.92 -13.69
N HIS A 95 -7.63 12.99 -13.81
CA HIS A 95 -6.78 14.14 -13.48
C HIS A 95 -6.24 14.89 -14.72
N ALA A 96 -6.76 14.59 -15.92
CA ALA A 96 -6.33 15.22 -17.17
C ALA A 96 -6.60 16.73 -17.22
N ASN A 97 -7.55 17.24 -16.43
CA ASN A 97 -7.79 18.67 -16.27
C ASN A 97 -6.67 19.40 -15.52
N GLU A 98 -5.94 18.71 -14.64
CA GLU A 98 -4.80 19.25 -13.91
C GLU A 98 -3.48 19.04 -14.69
N ALA A 99 -3.36 17.88 -15.34
CA ALA A 99 -2.22 17.50 -16.16
C ALA A 99 -2.71 16.78 -17.43
N PRO A 100 -2.85 17.49 -18.56
CA PRO A 100 -3.43 16.93 -19.79
C PRO A 100 -2.79 15.64 -20.27
N LEU A 101 -1.49 15.44 -19.99
CA LEU A 101 -0.78 14.22 -20.35
C LEU A 101 -1.31 12.98 -19.63
N LEU A 102 -2.00 13.12 -18.48
CA LEU A 102 -2.61 11.98 -17.78
C LEU A 102 -3.86 11.42 -18.48
N GLY A 103 -4.36 12.13 -19.50
CA GLY A 103 -5.47 11.68 -20.35
C GLY A 103 -5.03 11.19 -21.74
N TRP A 104 -3.75 10.87 -21.92
CA TRP A 104 -3.17 10.50 -23.23
C TRP A 104 -3.88 9.30 -23.88
N ASP A 105 -4.35 8.36 -23.08
CA ASP A 105 -5.03 7.12 -23.50
C ASP A 105 -6.52 7.30 -23.78
N ASN A 106 -7.09 8.44 -23.42
CA ASN A 106 -8.51 8.76 -23.64
C ASN A 106 -8.77 9.50 -24.95
N LEU A 107 -7.75 9.68 -25.78
CA LEU A 107 -7.95 10.33 -27.08
C LEU A 107 -8.69 9.40 -28.03
N PRO A 108 -9.84 9.80 -28.56
CA PRO A 108 -10.64 8.97 -29.45
C PRO A 108 -9.82 8.52 -30.66
N PHE A 109 -9.94 7.23 -31.02
CA PHE A 109 -9.37 6.64 -32.25
C PHE A 109 -7.83 6.59 -32.32
N ILE A 110 -7.09 6.98 -31.28
CA ILE A 110 -5.62 6.90 -31.28
C ILE A 110 -5.16 5.44 -31.05
N ALA A 111 -5.81 4.73 -30.16
CA ALA A 111 -5.58 3.30 -29.95
C ALA A 111 -6.93 2.59 -29.82
N THR A 112 -7.19 1.63 -30.70
CA THR A 112 -8.44 0.86 -30.74
C THR A 112 -8.22 -0.61 -30.38
N THR A 113 -6.98 -1.02 -30.15
CA THR A 113 -6.61 -2.37 -29.70
C THR A 113 -5.64 -2.28 -28.51
N TYR A 114 -5.55 -3.35 -27.73
CA TYR A 114 -4.57 -3.44 -26.63
C TYR A 114 -3.11 -3.31 -27.12
N GLU A 115 -2.80 -3.86 -28.30
CA GLU A 115 -1.46 -3.76 -28.89
C GLU A 115 -1.09 -2.31 -29.22
N GLN A 116 -2.02 -1.57 -29.84
CA GLN A 116 -1.82 -0.14 -30.11
C GLN A 116 -1.69 0.66 -28.81
N ASN A 117 -2.51 0.34 -27.80
CA ASN A 117 -2.44 1.01 -26.51
C ASN A 117 -1.11 0.74 -25.80
N ASN A 118 -0.59 -0.49 -25.84
CA ASN A 118 0.71 -0.83 -25.27
C ASN A 118 1.84 -0.08 -25.98
N SER A 119 1.80 0.01 -27.32
CA SER A 119 2.77 0.77 -28.11
C SER A 119 2.72 2.27 -27.77
N LEU A 120 1.53 2.81 -27.57
CA LEU A 120 1.33 4.19 -27.17
C LEU A 120 1.86 4.44 -25.75
N TRP A 121 1.63 3.52 -24.82
CA TRP A 121 2.21 3.57 -23.48
C TRP A 121 3.73 3.56 -23.51
N ASP A 122 4.34 2.66 -24.29
CA ASP A 122 5.80 2.60 -24.41
C ASP A 122 6.40 3.91 -24.92
N ALA A 123 5.68 4.62 -25.79
CA ALA A 123 6.11 5.93 -26.30
C ALA A 123 5.88 7.09 -25.29
N ALA A 124 4.89 6.96 -24.41
CA ALA A 124 4.44 8.04 -23.51
C ALA A 124 4.99 7.91 -22.09
N LYS A 125 5.29 6.71 -21.60
CA LYS A 125 5.55 6.38 -20.19
C LYS A 125 6.60 7.28 -19.51
N ASP A 126 7.69 7.61 -20.19
CA ASP A 126 8.75 8.45 -19.60
C ASP A 126 8.26 9.87 -19.32
N LYS A 127 7.45 10.41 -20.23
CA LYS A 127 6.84 11.75 -20.05
C LYS A 127 5.76 11.74 -18.99
N VAL A 128 4.94 10.67 -18.94
CA VAL A 128 3.91 10.49 -17.90
C VAL A 128 4.57 10.36 -16.53
N ASN A 129 5.61 9.54 -16.40
CA ASN A 129 6.34 9.38 -15.15
C ASN A 129 7.00 10.69 -14.68
N ALA A 130 7.59 11.46 -15.61
CA ALA A 130 8.14 12.76 -15.30
C ALA A 130 7.09 13.80 -14.83
N GLN A 131 5.83 13.63 -15.27
CA GLN A 131 4.72 14.50 -14.81
C GLN A 131 4.25 14.14 -13.40
N LEU A 132 4.48 12.90 -12.96
CA LEU A 132 4.05 12.38 -11.65
C LEU A 132 5.13 12.52 -10.56
N SER A 133 6.35 12.89 -10.93
CA SER A 133 7.50 13.07 -10.02
C SER A 133 7.58 14.49 -9.48
#